data_9a19155ea3a67129de75e9028b82e2e9
#
_entry.id   9a19155ea3a67129de75e9028b82e2e9
#
_cell.length_a   1.000
_cell.length_b   1.000
_cell.length_c   1.000
_cell.angle_alpha   90.00
_cell.angle_beta   90.00
_cell.angle_gamma   90.00
#
_symmetry.space_group_name_H-M   'P 1'
#
loop_
_entity.id
_entity.type
_entity.pdbx_description
1 polymer ?
#
loop_
_entity_poly.entity_id
_entity_poly.type
_entity_poly.pdbx_seq_one_letter_code
_entity_poly.pdbx_strand_id
1 'polypeptide(L)'
;YSSAASDVYKRQIHNRAGGWPHMFNKQENQTAEKANTARYYDAVNFARQIKVPGFYSFGYNDMVCPPTTTYSAYNVIQAPKQILVSEETAHYAYPEQWAAAWKWVAEFFQQNK
;
A
#
# COMPACT_ATOMS: atom_id res chain seq x y z
N TYR A 1 -10.33 -0.54 0.47
CA TYR A 1 -9.26 -1.08 -0.39
C TYR A 1 -8.43 0.08 -0.90
N SER A 2 -7.40 0.41 -0.19
CA SER A 2 -6.43 1.37 -0.70
C SER A 2 -5.29 0.58 -1.33
N SER A 3 -5.38 0.34 -2.63
CA SER A 3 -4.19 0.03 -3.41
C SER A 3 -3.38 1.31 -3.47
N ALA A 4 -2.62 1.52 -2.42
CA ALA A 4 -1.96 2.75 -2.16
C ALA A 4 -0.92 3.03 -3.23
N ALA A 5 -1.16 4.05 -3.96
CA ALA A 5 -0.20 4.74 -4.78
C ALA A 5 0.85 5.45 -3.91
N SER A 6 1.53 4.70 -3.06
CA SER A 6 2.62 5.28 -2.30
C SER A 6 3.80 5.51 -3.22
N ASP A 7 4.21 6.75 -3.32
CA ASP A 7 5.31 7.20 -4.17
C ASP A 7 5.05 7.07 -5.69
N VAL A 8 3.77 7.24 -6.11
CA VAL A 8 3.33 7.17 -7.51
C VAL A 8 4.16 8.08 -8.40
N TYR A 9 4.39 9.30 -7.98
CA TYR A 9 5.10 10.30 -8.75
C TYR A 9 6.53 9.88 -9.08
N LYS A 10 7.32 9.49 -8.09
CA LYS A 10 8.71 9.11 -8.31
C LYS A 10 8.83 7.85 -9.17
N ARG A 11 7.93 6.89 -8.99
CA ARG A 11 7.95 5.66 -9.76
C ARG A 11 7.59 5.87 -11.22
N GLN A 12 6.54 6.60 -11.48
CA GLN A 12 6.08 6.83 -12.84
C GLN A 12 7.01 7.74 -13.65
N ILE A 13 7.61 8.75 -13.04
CA ILE A 13 8.63 9.58 -13.69
C ILE A 13 9.90 8.77 -14.02
N HIS A 14 10.26 7.80 -13.18
CA HIS A 14 11.44 6.97 -13.42
C HIS A 14 11.13 5.69 -14.18
N ASN A 15 9.98 5.59 -14.85
CA ASN A 15 9.54 4.40 -15.60
C ASN A 15 9.61 3.10 -14.79
N ARG A 16 9.40 3.17 -13.48
CA ARG A 16 9.35 1.99 -12.63
C ARG A 16 7.94 1.40 -12.65
N ALA A 17 7.87 0.07 -12.67
CA ALA A 17 6.61 -0.64 -12.62
C ALA A 17 5.80 -0.24 -11.37
N GLY A 18 4.49 -0.14 -11.55
CA GLY A 18 3.53 -0.04 -10.47
C GLY A 18 3.15 1.38 -10.02
N GLY A 19 2.22 1.41 -9.11
CA GLY A 19 1.57 2.61 -8.60
C GLY A 19 0.28 2.92 -9.34
N TRP A 20 -0.83 2.82 -8.63
CA TRP A 20 -2.14 3.17 -9.15
C TRP A 20 -2.64 4.46 -8.46
N PRO A 21 -3.28 5.39 -9.16
CA PRO A 21 -3.57 5.42 -10.61
C PRO A 21 -2.33 5.79 -11.45
N HIS A 22 -2.26 5.25 -12.65
CA HIS A 22 -1.15 5.50 -13.60
C HIS A 22 -1.24 6.87 -14.27
N MET A 23 -1.53 7.91 -13.50
CA MET A 23 -1.80 9.26 -14.03
C MET A 23 -0.58 9.90 -14.72
N PHE A 24 0.63 9.54 -14.31
CA PHE A 24 1.86 10.09 -14.87
C PHE A 24 2.44 9.28 -16.05
N ASN A 25 1.75 8.23 -16.50
CA ASN A 25 2.15 7.51 -17.73
C ASN A 25 1.98 8.38 -18.99
N LYS A 26 1.11 9.38 -18.93
CA LYS A 26 0.95 10.34 -20.02
C LYS A 26 1.86 11.53 -19.79
N GLN A 27 2.63 11.91 -20.82
CA GLN A 27 3.56 13.04 -20.76
C GLN A 27 2.88 14.35 -20.34
N GLU A 28 1.67 14.60 -20.81
CA GLU A 28 0.86 15.78 -20.46
C GLU A 28 0.56 15.90 -18.94
N ASN A 29 0.69 14.80 -18.19
CA ASN A 29 0.49 14.78 -16.75
C ASN A 29 1.80 14.92 -15.96
N GLN A 30 2.94 14.85 -16.62
CA GLN A 30 4.26 14.94 -15.98
C GLN A 30 4.68 16.41 -15.73
N THR A 31 3.80 17.20 -15.12
CA THR A 31 4.07 18.59 -14.75
C THR A 31 4.32 18.72 -13.25
N ALA A 32 5.11 19.72 -12.86
CA ALA A 32 5.38 19.98 -11.45
C ALA A 32 4.10 20.27 -10.65
N GLU A 33 3.12 20.94 -11.26
CA GLU A 33 1.83 21.24 -10.63
C GLU A 33 1.04 19.97 -10.33
N LYS A 34 0.88 19.09 -11.33
CA LYS A 34 0.17 17.81 -11.15
C LYS A 34 0.91 16.89 -10.17
N ALA A 35 2.23 16.90 -10.19
CA ALA A 35 3.05 16.17 -9.24
C ALA A 35 2.84 16.67 -7.80
N ASN A 36 2.81 17.97 -7.59
CA ASN A 36 2.54 18.55 -6.28
C ASN A 36 1.12 18.22 -5.81
N THR A 37 0.12 18.30 -6.70
CA THR A 37 -1.25 17.92 -6.38
C THR A 37 -1.34 16.44 -5.99
N ALA A 38 -0.67 15.53 -6.73
CA ALA A 38 -0.69 14.11 -6.44
C ALA A 38 -0.14 13.76 -5.03
N ARG A 39 0.78 14.55 -4.49
CA ARG A 39 1.29 14.34 -3.12
C ARG A 39 0.21 14.46 -2.06
N TYR A 40 -0.83 15.27 -2.26
CA TYR A 40 -1.95 15.39 -1.32
C TYR A 40 -2.81 14.11 -1.28
N TYR A 41 -2.77 13.31 -2.32
CA TYR A 41 -3.54 12.05 -2.44
C TYR A 41 -2.68 10.80 -2.22
N ASP A 42 -1.38 10.98 -1.97
CA ASP A 42 -0.49 9.84 -1.75
C ASP A 42 -0.81 9.16 -0.42
N ALA A 43 -1.12 7.86 -0.50
CA ALA A 43 -1.51 7.06 0.65
C ALA A 43 -0.44 6.99 1.74
N VAL A 44 0.84 7.19 1.43
CA VAL A 44 1.92 7.28 2.42
C VAL A 44 1.68 8.43 3.40
N ASN A 45 1.16 9.56 2.92
CA ASN A 45 0.89 10.70 3.79
C ASN A 45 -0.27 10.43 4.76
N PHE A 46 -1.29 9.69 4.31
CA PHE A 46 -2.39 9.25 5.17
C PHE A 46 -1.95 8.13 6.12
N ALA A 47 -1.11 7.22 5.66
CA ALA A 47 -0.58 6.13 6.48
C ALA A 47 0.16 6.64 7.72
N ARG A 48 0.83 7.79 7.64
CA ARG A 48 1.47 8.45 8.80
C ARG A 48 0.49 8.82 9.90
N GLN A 49 -0.78 9.00 9.57
CA GLN A 49 -1.84 9.40 10.51
C GLN A 49 -2.56 8.22 11.16
N ILE A 50 -2.28 6.99 10.75
CA ILE A 50 -2.91 5.80 11.32
C ILE A 50 -2.48 5.64 12.78
N LYS A 51 -3.47 5.58 13.68
CA LYS A 51 -3.28 5.44 15.13
C LYS A 51 -3.81 4.12 15.68
N VAL A 52 -4.58 3.40 14.88
CA VAL A 52 -5.16 2.10 15.25
C VAL A 52 -4.27 0.95 14.80
N PRO A 53 -4.24 -0.17 15.53
CA PRO A 53 -3.53 -1.36 15.09
C PRO A 53 -4.01 -1.84 13.71
N GLY A 54 -3.10 -2.41 12.94
CA GLY A 54 -3.40 -2.83 11.58
C GLY A 54 -2.71 -4.13 11.16
N PHE A 55 -3.43 -4.94 10.38
CA PHE A 55 -2.89 -6.10 9.67
C PHE A 55 -2.80 -5.78 8.18
N TYR A 56 -1.66 -6.05 7.60
CA TYR A 56 -1.34 -5.73 6.20
C TYR A 56 -0.90 -6.99 5.48
N SER A 57 -1.33 -7.16 4.23
CA SER A 57 -0.88 -8.27 3.40
C SER A 57 -0.77 -7.86 1.95
N PHE A 58 0.20 -8.42 1.25
CA PHE A 58 0.39 -8.21 -0.18
C PHE A 58 1.11 -9.40 -0.82
N GLY A 59 1.01 -9.50 -2.16
CA GLY A 59 1.75 -10.45 -2.96
C GLY A 59 3.13 -9.93 -3.35
N TYR A 60 4.14 -10.77 -3.20
CA TYR A 60 5.52 -10.38 -3.55
C TYR A 60 5.70 -10.13 -5.05
N ASN A 61 4.92 -10.84 -5.88
CA ASN A 61 4.93 -10.72 -7.34
C ASN A 61 3.89 -9.73 -7.89
N ASP A 62 3.35 -8.84 -7.04
CA ASP A 62 2.38 -7.85 -7.46
C ASP A 62 3.06 -6.77 -8.31
N MET A 63 2.74 -6.76 -9.61
CA MET A 63 3.24 -5.77 -10.57
C MET A 63 2.34 -4.55 -10.70
N VAL A 64 1.11 -4.62 -10.18
CA VAL A 64 0.16 -3.49 -10.15
C VAL A 64 0.46 -2.60 -8.95
N CYS A 65 0.56 -3.20 -7.76
CA CYS A 65 0.96 -2.54 -6.53
C CYS A 65 2.23 -3.20 -5.96
N PRO A 66 3.40 -2.92 -6.52
CA PRO A 66 4.63 -3.62 -6.16
C PRO A 66 4.93 -3.55 -4.66
N PRO A 67 5.59 -4.58 -4.10
CA PRO A 67 5.94 -4.65 -2.67
C PRO A 67 6.55 -3.36 -2.11
N THR A 68 7.39 -2.73 -2.90
CA THR A 68 8.04 -1.46 -2.53
C THR A 68 7.06 -0.32 -2.25
N THR A 69 5.88 -0.29 -2.91
CA THR A 69 4.83 0.70 -2.65
C THR A 69 4.14 0.41 -1.33
N THR A 70 3.83 -0.86 -1.08
CA THR A 70 3.20 -1.29 0.17
C THR A 70 4.13 -1.08 1.35
N TYR A 71 5.41 -1.42 1.22
CA TYR A 71 6.40 -1.14 2.26
C TYR A 71 6.59 0.35 2.53
N SER A 72 6.49 1.21 1.52
CA SER A 72 6.57 2.66 1.72
C SER A 72 5.47 3.18 2.64
N ALA A 73 4.23 2.67 2.48
CA ALA A 73 3.13 3.00 3.38
C ALA A 73 3.28 2.32 4.75
N TYR A 74 3.58 1.01 4.75
CA TYR A 74 3.74 0.24 5.98
C TYR A 74 4.80 0.82 6.92
N ASN A 75 5.96 1.20 6.38
CA ASN A 75 7.08 1.68 7.19
C ASN A 75 6.81 3.01 7.91
N VAL A 76 5.93 3.85 7.39
CA VAL A 76 5.60 5.14 8.02
C VAL A 76 4.50 5.05 9.07
N ILE A 77 3.78 3.94 9.15
CA ILE A 77 2.77 3.70 10.20
C ILE A 77 3.49 3.49 11.52
N GLN A 78 3.10 4.23 12.55
CA GLN A 78 3.67 4.14 13.89
C GLN A 78 2.82 3.29 14.84
N ALA A 79 1.55 3.07 14.52
CA ALA A 79 0.67 2.21 15.29
C ALA A 79 1.15 0.74 15.28
N PRO A 80 0.76 -0.08 16.27
CA PRO A 80 1.04 -1.51 16.26
C PRO A 80 0.58 -2.14 14.94
N LYS A 81 1.44 -2.91 14.33
CA LYS A 81 1.18 -3.42 12.97
C LYS A 81 1.81 -4.78 12.76
N GLN A 82 1.13 -5.59 11.95
CA GLN A 82 1.61 -6.89 11.50
C GLN A 82 1.54 -6.95 9.98
N ILE A 83 2.49 -7.64 9.36
CA ILE A 83 2.53 -7.83 7.91
C ILE A 83 2.64 -9.30 7.57
N LEU A 84 1.90 -9.72 6.55
CA LEU A 84 2.01 -11.03 5.91
C LEU A 84 2.33 -10.83 4.43
N VAL A 85 3.47 -11.31 4.01
CA VAL A 85 3.88 -11.31 2.60
C VAL A 85 3.62 -12.69 2.02
N SER A 86 2.88 -12.76 0.93
CA SER A 86 2.71 -14.00 0.17
C SER A 86 3.69 -14.00 -0.99
N GLU A 87 4.65 -14.91 -0.99
CA GLU A 87 5.73 -14.95 -1.98
C GLU A 87 5.23 -15.32 -3.38
N GLU A 88 4.15 -16.10 -3.44
CA GLU A 88 3.61 -16.64 -4.70
C GLU A 88 2.51 -15.80 -5.32
N THR A 89 1.88 -14.88 -4.56
CA THR A 89 0.76 -14.09 -5.08
C THR A 89 1.19 -12.87 -5.85
N ALA A 90 0.37 -12.51 -6.83
CA ALA A 90 0.43 -11.24 -7.55
C ALA A 90 -0.60 -10.24 -6.95
N HIS A 91 -1.40 -9.57 -7.79
CA HIS A 91 -2.40 -8.56 -7.37
C HIS A 91 -3.72 -9.20 -6.92
N TYR A 92 -3.65 -10.20 -6.09
CA TYR A 92 -4.80 -10.86 -5.44
C TYR A 92 -4.36 -11.51 -4.13
N ALA A 93 -5.32 -11.79 -3.26
CA ALA A 93 -5.07 -12.43 -1.98
C ALA A 93 -5.58 -13.88 -2.00
N TYR A 94 -4.76 -14.80 -1.55
CA TYR A 94 -5.15 -16.18 -1.33
C TYR A 94 -6.05 -16.34 -0.09
N PRO A 95 -6.82 -17.44 -0.01
CA PRO A 95 -7.65 -17.73 1.17
C PRO A 95 -6.87 -17.70 2.49
N GLU A 96 -5.61 -18.12 2.48
CA GLU A 96 -4.73 -18.14 3.64
C GLU A 96 -4.43 -16.72 4.17
N GLN A 97 -4.28 -15.74 3.27
CA GLN A 97 -4.09 -14.34 3.65
C GLN A 97 -5.34 -13.78 4.32
N TRP A 98 -6.51 -14.11 3.79
CA TRP A 98 -7.80 -13.76 4.40
C TRP A 98 -8.00 -14.43 5.75
N ALA A 99 -7.69 -15.73 5.84
CA ALA A 99 -7.78 -16.47 7.11
C ALA A 99 -6.88 -15.87 8.18
N ALA A 100 -5.64 -15.50 7.82
CA ALA A 100 -4.71 -14.84 8.73
C ALA A 100 -5.23 -13.47 9.19
N ALA A 101 -5.80 -12.68 8.29
CA ALA A 101 -6.37 -11.39 8.61
C ALA A 101 -7.56 -11.51 9.58
N TRP A 102 -8.49 -12.43 9.31
CA TRP A 102 -9.64 -12.66 10.18
C TRP A 102 -9.24 -13.22 11.54
N LYS A 103 -8.26 -14.12 11.59
CA LYS A 103 -7.70 -14.60 12.85
C LYS A 103 -7.13 -13.44 13.67
N TRP A 104 -6.33 -12.59 13.05
CA TRP A 104 -5.75 -11.42 13.72
C TRP A 104 -6.85 -10.49 14.27
N VAL A 105 -7.90 -10.21 13.51
CA VAL A 105 -9.05 -9.40 13.95
C VAL A 105 -9.72 -10.04 15.17
N ALA A 106 -9.99 -11.34 15.13
CA ALA A 106 -10.63 -12.05 16.24
C ALA A 106 -9.79 -12.00 17.51
N GLU A 107 -8.48 -12.25 17.41
CA GLU A 107 -7.54 -12.16 18.53
C GLU A 107 -7.47 -10.76 19.12
N PHE A 108 -7.45 -9.73 18.28
CA PHE A 108 -7.44 -8.35 18.72
C PHE A 108 -8.68 -7.99 19.56
N PHE A 109 -9.87 -8.40 19.15
CA PHE A 109 -11.09 -8.14 19.92
C PHE A 109 -11.21 -8.99 21.18
N GLN A 110 -10.57 -10.16 21.24
CA GLN A 110 -10.54 -10.97 22.45
C GLN A 110 -9.63 -10.37 23.53
N GLN A 111 -8.50 -9.76 23.13
CA GLN A 111 -7.52 -9.18 24.02
C GLN A 111 -7.95 -7.80 24.57
N ASN A 112 -8.90 -7.13 23.92
CA ASN A 112 -9.34 -5.77 24.27
C ASN A 112 -10.80 -5.76 24.81
N LYS A 113 -11.29 -6.87 25.34
CA LYS A 113 -12.49 -6.96 26.15
C LYS A 113 -12.14 -6.69 27.60
#